data_4dfc6a3f0c2cede13d2eef8c06e07522
#
_entry.id   4dfc6a3f0c2cede13d2eef8c06e07522
#
_cell.length_a   1.000
_cell.length_b   1.000
_cell.length_c   1.000
_cell.angle_alpha   90.00
_cell.angle_beta   90.00
_cell.angle_gamma   90.00
#
_symmetry.space_group_name_H-M   'P 1'
#
loop_
_entity.id
_entity.type
_entity.pdbx_description
1 polymer ?
#
loop_
_entity_poly.entity_id
_entity_poly.type
_entity_poly.pdbx_seq_one_letter_code
_entity_poly.pdbx_strand_id
1 'polypeptide(L)'
;MLVNATNMLLKARDGHYGVGQFNINNLEWTRSILLQAQAMQSPVILGVSEGAGKYMTGFKTVAAMVRAMDESLGITVPVVLHLDHGTYEGDRKSVV
;
A
#
# COMPACT_ATOMS: atom_id res chain seq x y z
N MET A 1 9.38 1.39 -2.40
CA MET A 1 10.01 0.22 -1.74
C MET A 1 9.02 -0.36 -0.72
N LEU A 2 8.61 -1.59 -0.95
CA LEU A 2 7.64 -2.25 -0.05
C LEU A 2 8.29 -2.63 1.28
N VAL A 3 7.68 -2.18 2.38
CA VAL A 3 8.17 -2.43 3.74
C VAL A 3 6.98 -2.75 4.66
N ASN A 4 7.26 -3.28 5.85
CA ASN A 4 6.23 -3.35 6.89
C ASN A 4 6.11 -1.99 7.57
N ALA A 5 5.03 -1.78 8.30
CA ALA A 5 4.71 -0.46 8.86
C ALA A 5 5.52 -0.07 10.10
N THR A 6 6.19 -1.02 10.75
CA THR A 6 6.77 -0.77 12.07
C THR A 6 7.76 0.41 12.08
N ASN A 7 8.83 0.32 11.31
CA ASN A 7 9.86 1.37 11.30
C ASN A 7 9.34 2.67 10.71
N MET A 8 8.49 2.59 9.70
CA MET A 8 7.88 3.76 9.08
C MET A 8 7.05 4.56 10.08
N LEU A 9 6.22 3.89 10.87
CA LEU A 9 5.37 4.54 11.87
C LEU A 9 6.17 5.04 13.07
N LEU A 10 7.20 4.32 13.49
CA LEU A 10 8.09 4.79 14.55
C LEU A 10 8.81 6.07 14.15
N LYS A 11 9.29 6.15 12.92
CA LYS A 11 9.92 7.35 12.38
C LYS A 11 8.95 8.52 12.33
N ALA A 12 7.70 8.27 11.93
CA ALA A 12 6.67 9.30 11.88
C ALA A 12 6.35 9.83 13.29
N ARG A 13 6.23 8.94 14.26
CA ARG A 13 6.00 9.32 15.65
C ARG A 13 7.14 10.19 16.18
N ASP A 14 8.36 9.76 15.98
CA ASP A 14 9.53 10.47 16.50
C ASP A 14 9.75 11.80 15.77
N GLY A 15 9.40 11.88 14.50
CA GLY A 15 9.49 13.10 13.70
C GLY A 15 8.26 14.00 13.78
N HIS A 16 7.22 13.58 14.52
CA HIS A 16 5.97 14.32 14.69
C HIS A 16 5.26 14.65 13.37
N TYR A 17 5.15 13.66 12.48
CA TYR A 17 4.39 13.84 11.24
C TYR A 17 3.44 12.66 11.00
N GLY A 18 2.40 12.89 10.21
CA GLY A 18 1.47 11.85 9.80
C GLY A 18 1.90 11.14 8.54
N VAL A 19 1.48 9.89 8.39
CA VAL A 19 1.64 9.13 7.15
C VAL A 19 0.25 8.91 6.58
N GLY A 20 0.07 9.32 5.31
CA GLY A 20 -1.21 9.16 4.64
C GLY A 20 -1.47 7.73 4.23
N GLN A 21 -2.73 7.29 4.40
CA GLN A 21 -3.23 6.05 3.83
C GLN A 21 -4.22 6.39 2.74
N PHE A 22 -4.04 5.81 1.56
CA PHE A 22 -4.90 6.06 0.41
C PHE A 22 -5.47 4.76 -0.12
N ASN A 23 -6.77 4.76 -0.39
CA ASN A 23 -7.43 3.57 -0.93
C ASN A 23 -7.01 3.32 -2.36
N ILE A 24 -6.69 2.07 -2.66
CA ILE A 24 -6.44 1.65 -4.04
C ILE A 24 -7.57 0.72 -4.49
N ASN A 25 -8.14 1.00 -5.66
CA ASN A 25 -9.24 0.23 -6.24
C ASN A 25 -8.89 -0.31 -7.62
N ASN A 26 -7.84 0.21 -8.24
CA ASN A 26 -7.42 -0.22 -9.57
C ASN A 26 -5.97 0.16 -9.82
N LEU A 27 -5.48 -0.19 -10.99
CA LEU A 27 -4.10 0.06 -11.38
C LEU A 27 -3.81 1.56 -11.50
N GLU A 28 -4.73 2.32 -12.06
CA GLU A 28 -4.55 3.75 -12.32
C GLU A 28 -4.42 4.55 -11.03
N TRP A 29 -5.25 4.27 -10.05
CA TRP A 29 -5.18 4.91 -8.74
C TRP A 29 -3.85 4.58 -8.04
N THR A 30 -3.47 3.31 -8.08
CA THR A 30 -2.22 2.85 -7.46
C THR A 30 -1.02 3.57 -8.08
N ARG A 31 -0.99 3.65 -9.40
CA ARG A 31 0.08 4.33 -10.13
C ARG A 31 0.17 5.81 -9.74
N SER A 32 -0.95 6.49 -9.71
CA SER A 32 -1.00 7.92 -9.36
C SER A 32 -0.48 8.18 -7.95
N ILE A 33 -0.90 7.36 -7.00
CA ILE A 33 -0.50 7.50 -5.60
C ILE A 33 1.01 7.25 -5.46
N LEU A 34 1.54 6.20 -6.08
CA LEU A 34 2.96 5.88 -5.98
C LEU A 34 3.83 6.96 -6.63
N LEU A 35 3.44 7.46 -7.80
CA LEU A 35 4.19 8.52 -8.47
C LEU A 35 4.20 9.80 -7.64
N GLN A 36 3.08 10.17 -7.05
CA GLN A 36 3.02 11.38 -6.23
C GLN A 36 3.81 11.22 -4.93
N ALA A 37 3.73 10.07 -4.28
CA ALA A 37 4.51 9.80 -3.08
C ALA A 37 6.01 9.90 -3.37
N GLN A 38 6.44 9.33 -4.49
CA GLN A 38 7.85 9.39 -4.92
C GLN A 38 8.27 10.83 -5.22
N ALA A 39 7.44 11.59 -5.92
CA ALA A 39 7.75 12.98 -6.25
C ALA A 39 7.91 13.84 -5.00
N MET A 40 7.11 13.59 -3.97
CA MET A 40 7.16 14.32 -2.71
C MET A 40 8.13 13.71 -1.70
N GLN A 41 8.81 12.63 -2.04
CA GLN A 41 9.69 11.90 -1.12
C GLN A 41 9.01 11.57 0.21
N SER A 42 7.75 11.17 0.13
CA SER A 42 6.92 10.88 1.30
C SER A 42 6.60 9.39 1.40
N PRO A 43 6.69 8.79 2.59
CA PRO A 43 6.19 7.43 2.79
C PRO A 43 4.68 7.38 2.62
N VAL A 44 4.15 6.24 2.23
CA VAL A 44 2.71 6.10 1.95
C VAL A 44 2.21 4.72 2.35
N ILE A 45 0.95 4.66 2.78
CA ILE A 45 0.25 3.42 3.03
C ILE A 45 -0.83 3.26 1.96
N LEU A 46 -0.81 2.13 1.27
CA LEU A 46 -1.85 1.78 0.31
C LEU A 46 -2.87 0.90 1.02
N GLY A 47 -4.08 1.41 1.18
CA GLY A 47 -5.16 0.68 1.83
C GLY A 47 -6.02 -0.05 0.82
N VAL A 48 -6.25 -1.34 1.04
CA VAL A 48 -7.15 -2.12 0.20
C VAL A 48 -8.21 -2.79 1.08
N SER A 49 -9.49 -2.49 0.80
CA SER A 49 -10.60 -3.15 1.47
C SER A 49 -10.84 -4.53 0.87
N GLU A 50 -11.60 -5.38 1.58
CA GLU A 50 -11.99 -6.67 1.03
C GLU A 50 -12.75 -6.52 -0.29
N GLY A 51 -13.65 -5.54 -0.38
CA GLY A 51 -14.40 -5.26 -1.59
C GLY A 51 -13.51 -4.86 -2.75
N ALA A 52 -12.55 -3.97 -2.51
CA ALA A 52 -11.60 -3.57 -3.54
C ALA A 52 -10.69 -4.73 -3.95
N GLY A 53 -10.27 -5.55 -2.99
CA GLY A 53 -9.49 -6.74 -3.29
C GLY A 53 -10.23 -7.71 -4.19
N LYS A 54 -11.51 -7.95 -3.90
CA LYS A 54 -12.36 -8.81 -4.75
C LYS A 54 -12.55 -8.21 -6.15
N TYR A 55 -12.76 -6.91 -6.22
CA TYR A 55 -12.87 -6.21 -7.50
C TYR A 55 -11.63 -6.38 -8.36
N MET A 56 -10.46 -6.33 -7.75
CA MET A 56 -9.18 -6.53 -8.43
C MET A 56 -8.80 -8.01 -8.57
N THR A 57 -9.72 -8.92 -8.39
CA THR A 57 -9.63 -10.39 -8.54
C THR A 57 -8.92 -11.12 -7.40
N GLY A 58 -8.59 -10.44 -6.32
CA GLY A 58 -8.05 -11.06 -5.11
C GLY A 58 -6.83 -10.36 -4.57
N PHE A 59 -6.52 -10.62 -3.30
CA PHE A 59 -5.39 -9.98 -2.62
C PHE A 59 -4.04 -10.34 -3.24
N LYS A 60 -3.92 -11.56 -3.75
CA LYS A 60 -2.70 -12.00 -4.43
C LYS A 60 -2.42 -11.15 -5.67
N THR A 61 -3.46 -10.84 -6.44
CA THR A 61 -3.35 -9.97 -7.61
C THR A 61 -2.95 -8.55 -7.20
N VAL A 62 -3.56 -8.03 -6.13
CA VAL A 62 -3.21 -6.70 -5.61
C VAL A 62 -1.75 -6.65 -5.19
N ALA A 63 -1.29 -7.62 -4.43
CA ALA A 63 0.09 -7.68 -3.99
C ALA A 63 1.06 -7.76 -5.17
N ALA A 64 0.75 -8.56 -6.17
CA ALA A 64 1.57 -8.70 -7.37
C ALA A 64 1.64 -7.38 -8.15
N MET A 65 0.49 -6.70 -8.29
CA MET A 65 0.41 -5.41 -8.97
C MET A 65 1.27 -4.35 -8.26
N VAL A 66 1.14 -4.25 -6.95
CA VAL A 66 1.90 -3.26 -6.18
C VAL A 66 3.39 -3.53 -6.23
N ARG A 67 3.81 -4.79 -6.11
CA ARG A 67 5.23 -5.16 -6.23
C ARG A 67 5.78 -4.83 -7.60
N ALA A 68 5.04 -5.16 -8.65
CA ALA A 68 5.46 -4.89 -10.01
C ALA A 68 5.59 -3.39 -10.28
N MET A 69 4.64 -2.58 -9.79
CA MET A 69 4.69 -1.13 -9.93
C MET A 69 5.84 -0.51 -9.15
N ASP A 70 6.04 -0.95 -7.91
CA ASP A 70 7.13 -0.49 -7.07
C ASP A 70 8.46 -0.62 -7.81
N GLU A 71 8.65 -1.76 -8.44
CA GLU A 71 9.86 -2.06 -9.21
C GLU A 71 9.93 -1.26 -10.51
N SER A 72 8.87 -1.30 -11.31
CA SER A 72 8.84 -0.66 -12.64
C SER A 72 8.92 0.86 -12.57
N LEU A 73 8.36 1.47 -11.55
CA LEU A 73 8.38 2.92 -11.37
C LEU A 73 9.62 3.40 -10.60
N GLY A 74 10.44 2.48 -10.09
CA GLY A 74 11.64 2.83 -9.34
C GLY A 74 11.32 3.56 -8.05
N ILE A 75 10.31 3.09 -7.31
CA ILE A 75 9.87 3.73 -6.07
C ILE A 75 10.90 3.48 -4.97
N THR A 76 11.45 4.54 -4.40
CA THR A 76 12.44 4.45 -3.33
C THR A 76 11.88 4.83 -1.97
N VAL A 77 10.76 5.56 -1.92
CA VAL A 77 10.11 5.88 -0.65
C VAL A 77 9.47 4.62 -0.04
N PRO A 78 9.37 4.55 1.30
CA PRO A 78 8.70 3.42 1.94
C PRO A 78 7.23 3.33 1.55
N VAL A 79 6.79 2.14 1.16
CA VAL A 79 5.40 1.86 0.80
C VAL A 79 4.92 0.68 1.62
N VAL A 80 3.77 0.83 2.27
CA VAL A 80 3.11 -0.24 3.02
C VAL A 80 1.81 -0.61 2.33
N LEU A 81 1.59 -1.90 2.11
CA LEU A 81 0.31 -2.41 1.62
C LEU A 81 -0.47 -2.96 2.82
N HIS A 82 -1.66 -2.44 3.04
CA HIS A 82 -2.48 -2.72 4.21
C HIS A 82 -3.88 -3.19 3.84
N LEU A 83 -4.32 -4.31 4.42
CA LEU A 83 -5.72 -4.73 4.32
C LEU A 83 -6.54 -3.87 5.29
N ASP A 84 -7.40 -3.02 4.74
CA ASP A 84 -8.23 -2.09 5.49
C ASP A 84 -9.64 -2.65 5.67
N HIS A 85 -10.20 -2.50 6.85
CA HIS A 85 -11.52 -3.01 7.20
C HIS A 85 -11.68 -4.51 6.92
N GLY A 86 -10.60 -5.27 7.10
CA GLY A 86 -10.64 -6.70 6.84
C GLY A 86 -11.37 -7.47 7.93
N THR A 87 -12.14 -8.49 7.51
CA THR A 87 -12.70 -9.47 8.45
C THR A 87 -11.64 -10.51 8.77
N TYR A 88 -11.86 -11.31 9.81
CA TYR A 88 -10.96 -12.42 10.13
C TYR A 88 -10.78 -13.37 8.93
N GLU A 89 -11.86 -13.67 8.23
CA GLU A 89 -11.81 -14.55 7.06
C GLU A 89 -11.04 -13.90 5.90
N GLY A 90 -11.28 -12.60 5.65
CA GLY A 90 -10.56 -11.85 4.63
C GLY A 90 -9.07 -11.75 4.95
N ASP A 91 -8.70 -11.51 6.20
CA ASP A 91 -7.31 -11.43 6.62
C ASP A 91 -6.58 -12.75 6.38
N ARG A 92 -7.22 -13.87 6.69
CA ARG A 92 -6.65 -15.18 6.42
C ARG A 92 -6.37 -15.41 4.94
N LYS A 93 -7.26 -14.92 4.07
CA LYS A 93 -7.11 -15.05 2.61
C LYS A 93 -6.07 -14.11 2.04
N SER A 94 -5.73 -13.04 2.74
CA SER A 94 -4.74 -12.06 2.27
C SER A 94 -3.30 -12.51 2.50
N VAL A 95 -3.07 -13.55 3.27
CA VAL A 95 -1.74 -14.09 3.51
C VAL A 95 -1.27 -14.83 2.26
N VAL A 96 -0.21 -14.36 1.68
CA VAL A 96 0.33 -14.89 0.42
C VAL A 96 1.82 -15.16 0.54
#